data_efd3ee7b27352d78e2fbda382ca6a6cb
#
_entry.id   efd3ee7b27352d78e2fbda382ca6a6cb
#
_cell.length_a   1.000
_cell.length_b   1.000
_cell.length_c   1.000
_cell.angle_alpha   90.00
_cell.angle_beta   90.00
_cell.angle_gamma   90.00
#
_symmetry.space_group_name_H-M   'P 1'
#
loop_
_entity.id
_entity.type
_entity.pdbx_description
1 polymer ?
#
loop_
_entity_poly.entity_id
_entity_poly.type
_entity_poly.pdbx_seq_one_letter_code
_entity_poly.pdbx_strand_id
1 'polypeptide(L)'
;MSKIEFDDTLQGALGDCWVLATMSALAEKPERIWKLFGTKKMNSAGIYAINMYDLGVPVSVIVDDYIPVSYNDNKYVKVTGDEKEIWSILIEKAFAKMNGNYASIVGGWPTHAGYHLSGLSGEDVWTDKSADEIWAKAVDWDAKGHIMMAGTSASANGIVGGHAYTVVSVHTMPNGDRVMKIRNPWGHTEWSGAYKDSDPFWASNPNTASAVGFVNGNDGTFFMKVEDFKTHFQALMANPDTSNWHHSYWMKIGDADSFGTTGNMWQCGSTCKHNKFTITSPIAQTIHVAAHVHMKRQYVEAPCTDSFNW
;
A
#
# COMPACT_ATOMS: atom_id res chain seq x y z
N MET A 1 9.06 12.98 16.52
CA MET A 1 8.33 12.91 15.25
C MET A 1 7.20 13.88 15.41
N SER A 2 7.18 14.95 14.63
CA SER A 2 6.20 16.01 14.75
C SER A 2 4.84 15.50 14.30
N LYS A 3 4.47 15.49 13.10
CA LYS A 3 3.12 15.14 12.66
C LYS A 3 3.27 14.27 11.43
N ILE A 4 2.97 12.98 11.56
CA ILE A 4 2.97 12.06 10.40
C ILE A 4 1.71 12.34 9.59
N GLU A 5 1.89 12.65 8.31
CA GLU A 5 0.82 12.94 7.36
C GLU A 5 1.00 12.10 6.07
N PHE A 6 -0.09 11.89 5.36
CA PHE A 6 -0.08 11.06 4.14
C PHE A 6 0.76 11.68 3.01
N ASP A 7 0.98 12.98 3.05
CA ASP A 7 1.73 13.77 2.06
C ASP A 7 3.21 13.98 2.42
N ASP A 8 3.69 13.50 3.57
CA ASP A 8 5.11 13.54 3.95
C ASP A 8 6.02 12.76 3.01
N THR A 9 5.49 11.79 2.29
CA THR A 9 6.27 10.91 1.42
C THR A 9 6.27 11.41 0.00
N LEU A 10 7.46 11.66 -0.56
CA LEU A 10 7.68 12.00 -1.96
C LEU A 10 8.61 10.98 -2.61
N GLN A 11 8.22 10.46 -3.77
CA GLN A 11 9.07 9.55 -4.54
C GLN A 11 10.29 10.27 -5.08
N GLY A 12 11.45 9.65 -4.89
CA GLY A 12 12.72 10.09 -5.47
C GLY A 12 12.99 9.44 -6.83
N ALA A 13 14.21 8.94 -7.01
CA ALA A 13 14.69 8.37 -8.26
C ALA A 13 14.34 6.87 -8.42
N LEU A 14 13.92 6.19 -7.34
CA LEU A 14 13.62 4.76 -7.37
C LEU A 14 12.21 4.51 -7.90
N GLY A 15 12.02 3.44 -8.65
CA GLY A 15 10.72 3.03 -9.20
C GLY A 15 9.88 2.22 -8.20
N ASP A 16 9.74 2.68 -6.97
CA ASP A 16 9.05 2.01 -5.86
C ASP A 16 7.74 2.69 -5.48
N CYS A 17 7.07 3.34 -6.43
CA CYS A 17 5.79 4.03 -6.24
C CYS A 17 4.76 3.18 -5.47
N TRP A 18 4.74 1.87 -5.70
CA TRP A 18 3.84 0.91 -5.05
C TRP A 18 4.08 0.80 -3.53
N VAL A 19 5.33 0.95 -3.07
CA VAL A 19 5.68 0.99 -1.63
C VAL A 19 5.27 2.34 -1.05
N LEU A 20 5.62 3.43 -1.74
CA LEU A 20 5.39 4.79 -1.25
C LEU A 20 3.91 5.16 -1.23
N ALA A 21 3.13 4.75 -2.23
CA ALA A 21 1.67 4.90 -2.22
C ALA A 21 1.03 4.16 -1.02
N THR A 22 1.53 2.97 -0.71
CA THR A 22 1.06 2.20 0.46
C THR A 22 1.46 2.85 1.77
N MET A 23 2.68 3.37 1.88
CA MET A 23 3.13 4.12 3.06
C MET A 23 2.31 5.39 3.29
N SER A 24 2.01 6.12 2.22
CA SER A 24 1.14 7.28 2.25
C SER A 24 -0.27 6.91 2.72
N ALA A 25 -0.85 5.80 2.23
CA ALA A 25 -2.14 5.29 2.67
C ALA A 25 -2.14 4.85 4.15
N LEU A 26 -1.04 4.29 4.64
CA LEU A 26 -0.87 4.00 6.07
C LEU A 26 -0.83 5.27 6.91
N ALA A 27 -0.14 6.30 6.44
CA ALA A 27 0.07 7.56 7.15
C ALA A 27 -1.20 8.41 7.28
N GLU A 28 -2.27 8.08 6.57
CA GLU A 28 -3.61 8.65 6.81
C GLU A 28 -4.05 8.50 8.28
N LYS A 29 -3.59 7.45 8.95
CA LYS A 29 -3.70 7.26 10.39
C LYS A 29 -2.30 7.14 11.00
N PRO A 30 -1.76 8.21 11.58
CA PRO A 30 -0.38 8.27 12.09
C PRO A 30 0.02 7.12 13.00
N GLU A 31 -0.92 6.60 13.78
CA GLU A 31 -0.69 5.48 14.69
C GLU A 31 -0.30 4.18 13.96
N ARG A 32 -0.67 4.00 12.69
CA ARG A 32 -0.24 2.85 11.88
C ARG A 32 1.26 2.90 11.62
N ILE A 33 1.76 4.07 11.23
CA ILE A 33 3.21 4.31 11.04
C ILE A 33 3.95 4.14 12.37
N TRP A 34 3.41 4.71 13.48
CA TRP A 34 4.00 4.55 14.79
C TRP A 34 4.17 3.08 15.23
N LYS A 35 3.25 2.21 14.87
CA LYS A 35 3.32 0.77 15.19
C LYS A 35 4.44 0.05 14.45
N LEU A 36 4.82 0.52 13.27
CA LEU A 36 5.94 -0.04 12.54
C LEU A 36 7.27 0.22 13.23
N PHE A 37 7.40 1.26 14.04
CA PHE A 37 8.66 1.58 14.71
C PHE A 37 8.81 0.84 16.05
N GLY A 38 9.75 -0.08 16.12
CA GLY A 38 10.26 -0.64 17.37
C GLY A 38 11.11 0.38 18.12
N THR A 39 11.94 1.15 17.41
CA THR A 39 12.74 2.27 17.92
C THR A 39 12.00 3.58 17.67
N LYS A 40 11.36 4.14 18.69
CA LYS A 40 10.47 5.31 18.57
C LYS A 40 11.12 6.67 18.78
N LYS A 41 12.41 6.72 19.02
CA LYS A 41 13.18 7.95 19.28
C LYS A 41 14.48 7.91 18.50
N MET A 42 14.90 9.08 18.04
CA MET A 42 16.26 9.24 17.56
C MET A 42 17.25 8.83 18.63
N ASN A 43 18.31 8.17 18.23
CA ASN A 43 19.37 7.74 19.14
C ASN A 43 20.74 7.97 18.52
N SER A 44 21.77 8.14 19.35
CA SER A 44 23.13 8.44 18.92
C SER A 44 23.83 7.30 18.19
N ALA A 45 23.28 6.10 18.24
CA ALA A 45 23.79 4.96 17.49
C ALA A 45 23.27 4.96 16.04
N GLY A 46 22.24 5.76 15.72
CA GLY A 46 21.63 5.82 14.40
C GLY A 46 20.97 4.50 13.97
N ILE A 47 20.52 3.67 14.92
CA ILE A 47 20.00 2.32 14.65
C ILE A 47 18.49 2.28 14.95
N TYR A 48 17.71 1.78 14.00
CA TYR A 48 16.25 1.72 14.09
C TYR A 48 15.72 0.33 13.76
N ALA A 49 14.75 -0.12 14.54
CA ALA A 49 14.00 -1.34 14.30
C ALA A 49 12.66 -1.00 13.65
N ILE A 50 12.39 -1.56 12.49
CA ILE A 50 11.12 -1.42 11.78
C ILE A 50 10.42 -2.78 11.82
N ASN A 51 9.23 -2.81 12.39
CA ASN A 51 8.41 -4.03 12.49
C ASN A 51 7.61 -4.20 11.20
N MET A 52 7.76 -5.34 10.59
CA MET A 52 7.12 -5.71 9.34
C MET A 52 6.62 -7.15 9.43
N TYR A 53 6.07 -7.66 8.36
CA TYR A 53 5.64 -9.06 8.27
C TYR A 53 6.33 -9.75 7.09
N ASP A 54 6.80 -10.96 7.34
CA ASP A 54 7.26 -11.87 6.31
C ASP A 54 6.52 -13.20 6.45
N LEU A 55 5.90 -13.68 5.38
CA LEU A 55 5.01 -14.86 5.41
C LEU A 55 3.94 -14.81 6.53
N GLY A 56 3.41 -13.62 6.83
CA GLY A 56 2.44 -13.41 7.91
C GLY A 56 3.06 -13.41 9.31
N VAL A 57 4.37 -13.63 9.43
CA VAL A 57 5.11 -13.65 10.71
C VAL A 57 5.68 -12.27 10.98
N PRO A 58 5.49 -11.69 12.18
CA PRO A 58 6.12 -10.43 12.53
C PRO A 58 7.66 -10.57 12.53
N VAL A 59 8.33 -9.64 11.88
CA VAL A 59 9.79 -9.54 11.84
C VAL A 59 10.22 -8.11 12.16
N SER A 60 11.33 -7.95 12.85
CA SER A 60 11.95 -6.64 13.11
C SER A 60 13.16 -6.47 12.19
N VAL A 61 13.06 -5.57 11.24
CA VAL A 61 14.13 -5.23 10.31
C VAL A 61 14.96 -4.10 10.91
N ILE A 62 16.24 -4.36 11.18
CA ILE A 62 17.16 -3.36 11.74
C ILE A 62 17.82 -2.60 10.62
N VAL A 63 17.76 -1.28 10.66
CA VAL A 63 18.39 -0.36 9.72
C VAL A 63 19.16 0.73 10.45
N ASP A 64 20.13 1.33 9.79
CA ASP A 64 20.81 2.55 10.24
C ASP A 64 20.24 3.78 9.51
N ASP A 65 20.64 4.98 9.92
CA ASP A 65 20.24 6.26 9.35
C ASP A 65 21.17 6.76 8.22
N TYR A 66 22.08 5.93 7.74
CA TYR A 66 22.83 6.21 6.51
C TYR A 66 21.94 6.00 5.30
N ILE A 67 21.66 7.07 4.57
CA ILE A 67 20.75 7.10 3.45
C ILE A 67 21.54 7.15 2.15
N PRO A 68 21.31 6.23 1.20
CA PRO A 68 21.95 6.33 -0.11
C PRO A 68 21.40 7.55 -0.86
N VAL A 69 22.31 8.35 -1.39
CA VAL A 69 21.99 9.49 -2.24
C VAL A 69 22.64 9.30 -3.60
N SER A 70 22.00 9.75 -4.67
CA SER A 70 22.63 9.77 -5.98
C SER A 70 23.68 10.90 -6.06
N TYR A 71 24.56 10.83 -7.05
CA TYR A 71 25.59 11.84 -7.30
C TYR A 71 25.02 13.27 -7.45
N ASN A 72 23.74 13.40 -7.80
CA ASN A 72 23.05 14.67 -8.00
C ASN A 72 22.10 15.03 -6.83
N ASP A 73 22.36 14.58 -5.61
CA ASP A 73 21.52 14.78 -4.41
C ASP A 73 20.11 14.17 -4.50
N ASN A 74 19.85 13.31 -5.47
CA ASN A 74 18.58 12.60 -5.54
C ASN A 74 18.58 11.44 -4.57
N LYS A 75 17.91 11.61 -3.45
CA LYS A 75 17.56 10.52 -2.53
C LYS A 75 16.55 9.60 -3.22
N TYR A 76 16.48 8.32 -2.82
CA TYR A 76 15.48 7.38 -3.33
C TYR A 76 14.08 7.79 -2.92
N VAL A 77 13.86 8.06 -1.64
CA VAL A 77 12.67 8.75 -1.17
C VAL A 77 13.02 10.16 -0.73
N LYS A 78 12.12 11.10 -0.95
CA LYS A 78 12.23 12.48 -0.47
C LYS A 78 11.23 12.66 0.67
N VAL A 79 11.51 13.59 1.56
CA VAL A 79 10.63 13.97 2.66
C VAL A 79 10.17 15.41 2.45
N THR A 80 8.89 15.66 2.69
CA THR A 80 8.32 17.01 2.72
C THR A 80 8.30 17.59 4.15
N GLY A 81 7.95 18.86 4.26
CA GLY A 81 7.79 19.52 5.55
C GLY A 81 9.10 20.05 6.14
N ASP A 82 9.22 20.02 7.46
CA ASP A 82 10.30 20.65 8.25
C ASP A 82 11.68 20.01 8.06
N GLU A 83 11.86 19.14 7.07
CA GLU A 83 13.10 18.42 6.76
C GLU A 83 13.69 17.58 7.92
N LYS A 84 12.88 17.32 8.95
CA LYS A 84 13.31 16.58 10.15
C LYS A 84 12.64 15.19 10.24
N GLU A 85 11.78 14.85 9.30
CA GLU A 85 11.06 13.58 9.28
C GLU A 85 11.81 12.58 8.43
N ILE A 86 12.23 11.48 9.05
CA ILE A 86 12.98 10.42 8.40
C ILE A 86 12.21 9.09 8.36
N TRP A 87 10.95 9.10 8.81
CA TRP A 87 10.19 7.88 8.96
C TRP A 87 9.98 7.13 7.64
N SER A 88 9.64 7.85 6.58
CA SER A 88 9.40 7.26 5.26
C SER A 88 10.69 6.67 4.67
N ILE A 89 11.82 7.36 4.83
CA ILE A 89 13.13 6.90 4.39
C ILE A 89 13.56 5.63 5.11
N LEU A 90 13.32 5.54 6.42
CA LEU A 90 13.67 4.38 7.22
C LEU A 90 12.81 3.16 6.88
N ILE A 91 11.51 3.37 6.60
CA ILE A 91 10.62 2.29 6.16
C ILE A 91 11.01 1.80 4.77
N GLU A 92 11.27 2.71 3.80
CA GLU A 92 11.76 2.35 2.46
C GLU A 92 13.04 1.51 2.56
N LYS A 93 14.01 1.95 3.38
CA LYS A 93 15.26 1.21 3.60
C LYS A 93 15.04 -0.16 4.21
N ALA A 94 14.17 -0.27 5.20
CA ALA A 94 13.81 -1.55 5.82
C ALA A 94 13.13 -2.47 4.80
N PHE A 95 12.26 -1.93 3.98
CA PHE A 95 11.55 -2.66 2.94
C PHE A 95 12.54 -3.16 1.87
N ALA A 96 13.47 -2.32 1.43
CA ALA A 96 14.56 -2.72 0.52
C ALA A 96 15.44 -3.81 1.12
N LYS A 97 15.82 -3.68 2.40
CA LYS A 97 16.63 -4.68 3.11
C LYS A 97 15.93 -6.02 3.20
N MET A 98 14.63 -6.04 3.52
CA MET A 98 13.83 -7.25 3.62
C MET A 98 13.72 -7.97 2.26
N ASN A 99 13.70 -7.23 1.16
CA ASN A 99 13.65 -7.75 -0.21
C ASN A 99 15.05 -7.91 -0.85
N GLY A 100 16.12 -7.79 -0.08
CA GLY A 100 17.50 -7.94 -0.49
C GLY A 100 18.24 -6.62 -0.72
N ASN A 101 17.71 -5.73 -1.55
CA ASN A 101 18.30 -4.42 -1.85
C ASN A 101 17.29 -3.47 -2.51
N TYR A 102 17.67 -2.23 -2.76
CA TYR A 102 16.82 -1.22 -3.41
C TYR A 102 16.43 -1.60 -4.86
N ALA A 103 17.29 -2.26 -5.61
CA ALA A 103 16.95 -2.68 -6.97
C ALA A 103 15.85 -3.75 -6.99
N SER A 104 15.75 -4.54 -5.93
CA SER A 104 14.73 -5.60 -5.78
C SER A 104 13.32 -5.06 -5.55
N ILE A 105 13.17 -3.77 -5.19
CA ILE A 105 11.87 -3.15 -4.96
C ILE A 105 11.43 -2.23 -6.11
N VAL A 106 12.19 -2.20 -7.21
CA VAL A 106 11.78 -1.52 -8.44
C VAL A 106 10.62 -2.27 -9.08
N GLY A 107 9.50 -1.59 -9.24
CA GLY A 107 8.25 -2.16 -9.74
C GLY A 107 7.63 -3.18 -8.79
N GLY A 108 6.33 -3.14 -8.63
CA GLY A 108 5.59 -4.05 -7.76
C GLY A 108 4.11 -3.71 -7.68
N TRP A 109 3.40 -4.41 -6.83
CA TRP A 109 1.96 -4.25 -6.66
C TRP A 109 1.66 -3.74 -5.25
N PRO A 110 0.84 -2.67 -5.09
CA PRO A 110 0.61 -2.04 -3.79
C PRO A 110 0.12 -2.98 -2.69
N THR A 111 -0.77 -3.92 -2.98
CA THR A 111 -1.24 -4.89 -1.96
C THR A 111 -0.14 -5.79 -1.43
N HIS A 112 0.94 -6.00 -2.18
CA HIS A 112 2.12 -6.71 -1.68
C HIS A 112 2.91 -5.88 -0.66
N ALA A 113 3.02 -4.57 -0.88
CA ALA A 113 3.62 -3.70 0.15
C ALA A 113 2.73 -3.65 1.39
N GLY A 114 1.42 -3.52 1.19
CA GLY A 114 0.44 -3.55 2.27
C GLY A 114 0.52 -4.83 3.10
N TYR A 115 0.71 -5.98 2.46
CA TYR A 115 0.92 -7.23 3.15
C TYR A 115 2.14 -7.19 4.09
N HIS A 116 3.29 -6.73 3.62
CA HIS A 116 4.49 -6.63 4.47
C HIS A 116 4.35 -5.60 5.59
N LEU A 117 3.52 -4.59 5.42
CA LEU A 117 3.33 -3.52 6.39
C LEU A 117 2.15 -3.75 7.34
N SER A 118 1.13 -4.54 6.96
CA SER A 118 -0.07 -4.82 7.78
C SER A 118 -0.20 -6.27 8.23
N GLY A 119 0.51 -7.20 7.59
CA GLY A 119 0.48 -8.63 7.91
C GLY A 119 -0.62 -9.44 7.22
N LEU A 120 -1.50 -8.82 6.45
CA LEU A 120 -2.55 -9.49 5.70
C LEU A 120 -2.52 -9.14 4.21
N SER A 121 -2.86 -10.13 3.40
CA SER A 121 -3.05 -9.94 1.96
C SER A 121 -4.17 -8.95 1.68
N GLY A 122 -4.00 -8.15 0.64
CA GLY A 122 -5.01 -7.22 0.16
C GLY A 122 -5.99 -7.86 -0.81
N GLU A 123 -6.95 -7.07 -1.23
CA GLU A 123 -7.95 -7.36 -2.26
C GLU A 123 -7.82 -6.34 -3.39
N ASP A 124 -7.94 -6.80 -4.63
CA ASP A 124 -7.91 -5.97 -5.84
C ASP A 124 -9.30 -5.99 -6.50
N VAL A 125 -9.81 -4.82 -6.85
CA VAL A 125 -11.00 -4.64 -7.67
C VAL A 125 -10.59 -4.03 -9.00
N TRP A 126 -10.63 -4.85 -10.05
CA TRP A 126 -10.25 -4.45 -11.40
C TRP A 126 -11.32 -3.57 -12.05
N THR A 127 -10.90 -2.66 -12.90
CA THR A 127 -11.80 -1.71 -13.58
C THR A 127 -12.59 -2.30 -14.76
N ASP A 128 -12.53 -3.61 -14.97
CA ASP A 128 -13.51 -4.36 -15.76
C ASP A 128 -14.90 -4.41 -15.12
N LYS A 129 -14.96 -4.22 -13.79
CA LYS A 129 -16.20 -4.09 -13.00
C LYS A 129 -16.92 -2.78 -13.33
N SER A 130 -18.20 -2.71 -13.01
CA SER A 130 -18.97 -1.47 -13.11
C SER A 130 -18.49 -0.40 -12.13
N ALA A 131 -18.75 0.88 -12.46
CA ALA A 131 -18.47 1.99 -11.55
C ALA A 131 -19.21 1.83 -10.20
N ASP A 132 -20.39 1.22 -10.21
CA ASP A 132 -21.17 0.95 -8.99
C ASP A 132 -20.50 -0.08 -8.10
N GLU A 133 -19.95 -1.16 -8.68
CA GLU A 133 -19.21 -2.19 -7.92
C GLU A 133 -17.91 -1.62 -7.33
N ILE A 134 -17.16 -0.84 -8.12
CA ILE A 134 -15.93 -0.16 -7.66
C ILE A 134 -16.28 0.80 -6.51
N TRP A 135 -17.32 1.60 -6.68
CA TRP A 135 -17.77 2.56 -5.67
C TRP A 135 -18.21 1.88 -4.37
N ALA A 136 -19.02 0.82 -4.48
CA ALA A 136 -19.48 0.08 -3.31
C ALA A 136 -18.31 -0.49 -2.50
N LYS A 137 -17.29 -1.01 -3.17
CA LYS A 137 -16.06 -1.48 -2.52
C LYS A 137 -15.27 -0.34 -1.90
N ALA A 138 -15.09 0.77 -2.60
CA ALA A 138 -14.38 1.94 -2.11
C ALA A 138 -15.02 2.48 -0.82
N VAL A 139 -16.34 2.63 -0.80
CA VAL A 139 -17.09 3.08 0.40
C VAL A 139 -16.97 2.09 1.56
N ASP A 140 -17.08 0.79 1.28
CA ASP A 140 -16.94 -0.25 2.31
C ASP A 140 -15.54 -0.25 2.93
N TRP A 141 -14.50 -0.11 2.10
CA TRP A 141 -13.12 -0.10 2.54
C TRP A 141 -12.75 1.18 3.29
N ASP A 142 -13.19 2.34 2.80
CA ASP A 142 -13.00 3.64 3.46
C ASP A 142 -13.66 3.65 4.85
N ALA A 143 -14.92 3.20 4.94
CA ALA A 143 -15.66 3.10 6.21
C ALA A 143 -15.00 2.14 7.22
N LYS A 144 -14.33 1.10 6.75
CA LYS A 144 -13.54 0.16 7.57
C LYS A 144 -12.14 0.71 7.88
N GLY A 145 -11.75 1.81 7.26
CA GLY A 145 -10.43 2.42 7.37
C GLY A 145 -9.34 1.53 6.78
N HIS A 146 -9.61 0.81 5.70
CA HIS A 146 -8.60 0.02 5.01
C HIS A 146 -7.54 0.93 4.37
N ILE A 147 -6.39 0.35 4.10
CA ILE A 147 -5.25 1.02 3.44
C ILE A 147 -5.53 0.93 1.94
N MET A 148 -5.98 2.03 1.32
CA MET A 148 -6.45 2.01 -0.07
C MET A 148 -5.42 2.59 -1.03
N MET A 149 -5.22 1.90 -2.14
CA MET A 149 -4.32 2.29 -3.21
C MET A 149 -4.98 2.07 -4.58
N ALA A 150 -4.33 2.56 -5.62
CA ALA A 150 -4.76 2.34 -6.99
C ALA A 150 -3.57 2.18 -7.93
N GLY A 151 -3.76 1.45 -9.02
CA GLY A 151 -2.74 1.22 -10.04
C GLY A 151 -3.22 1.62 -11.43
N THR A 152 -2.29 2.03 -12.28
CA THR A 152 -2.55 2.46 -13.65
C THR A 152 -1.74 1.64 -14.65
N SER A 153 -2.21 1.53 -15.88
CA SER A 153 -1.48 0.90 -17.00
C SER A 153 -1.06 1.89 -18.07
N ALA A 154 -1.83 2.96 -18.27
CA ALA A 154 -1.62 3.93 -19.35
C ALA A 154 -1.66 5.37 -18.83
N SER A 155 -0.96 6.26 -19.51
CA SER A 155 -0.94 7.70 -19.19
C SER A 155 -2.03 8.42 -19.98
N ALA A 156 -2.84 9.23 -19.30
CA ALA A 156 -3.80 10.14 -19.94
C ALA A 156 -4.26 11.22 -18.95
N ASN A 157 -4.51 12.42 -19.45
CA ASN A 157 -5.16 13.51 -18.69
C ASN A 157 -4.50 13.81 -17.32
N GLY A 158 -3.17 13.76 -17.25
CA GLY A 158 -2.42 13.97 -16.00
C GLY A 158 -2.20 12.71 -15.16
N ILE A 159 -2.85 11.59 -15.50
CA ILE A 159 -2.57 10.29 -14.88
C ILE A 159 -1.35 9.65 -15.55
N VAL A 160 -0.42 9.17 -14.75
CA VAL A 160 0.82 8.50 -15.17
C VAL A 160 0.58 7.00 -15.29
N GLY A 161 0.99 6.39 -16.39
CA GLY A 161 0.85 4.96 -16.63
C GLY A 161 1.93 4.12 -15.94
N GLY A 162 1.59 2.87 -15.60
CA GLY A 162 2.51 1.98 -14.90
C GLY A 162 2.90 2.49 -13.50
N HIS A 163 1.96 3.16 -12.82
CA HIS A 163 2.22 3.90 -11.60
C HIS A 163 1.19 3.57 -10.51
N ALA A 164 1.60 3.71 -9.26
CA ALA A 164 0.74 3.48 -8.11
C ALA A 164 0.41 4.80 -7.40
N TYR A 165 -0.82 4.89 -6.93
CA TYR A 165 -1.41 6.05 -6.26
C TYR A 165 -1.99 5.64 -4.90
N THR A 166 -2.06 6.59 -3.97
CA THR A 166 -2.82 6.45 -2.74
C THR A 166 -4.27 6.86 -2.99
N VAL A 167 -5.24 6.09 -2.51
CA VAL A 167 -6.63 6.53 -2.41
C VAL A 167 -6.88 6.94 -0.95
N VAL A 168 -7.00 8.23 -0.72
CA VAL A 168 -7.06 8.81 0.64
C VAL A 168 -8.46 8.65 1.25
N SER A 169 -9.49 8.97 0.47
CA SER A 169 -10.88 8.91 0.94
C SER A 169 -11.87 8.94 -0.23
N VAL A 170 -13.13 8.67 0.05
CA VAL A 170 -14.22 8.73 -0.94
C VAL A 170 -15.37 9.57 -0.44
N HIS A 171 -16.00 10.33 -1.33
CA HIS A 171 -17.01 11.32 -0.99
C HIS A 171 -18.18 11.33 -1.99
N THR A 172 -19.41 11.44 -1.48
CA THR A 172 -20.56 11.79 -2.31
C THR A 172 -20.76 13.31 -2.25
N MET A 173 -20.63 13.96 -3.39
CA MET A 173 -20.76 15.40 -3.50
C MET A 173 -22.24 15.86 -3.43
N PRO A 174 -22.53 17.16 -3.12
CA PRO A 174 -23.91 17.65 -3.01
C PRO A 174 -24.77 17.46 -4.27
N ASN A 175 -24.14 17.38 -5.44
CA ASN A 175 -24.80 17.12 -6.72
C ASN A 175 -25.01 15.61 -7.01
N GLY A 176 -24.63 14.74 -6.06
CA GLY A 176 -24.72 13.29 -6.19
C GLY A 176 -23.53 12.63 -6.86
N ASP A 177 -22.52 13.36 -7.32
CA ASP A 177 -21.31 12.80 -7.90
C ASP A 177 -20.50 12.01 -6.83
N ARG A 178 -19.99 10.86 -7.25
CA ARG A 178 -19.14 9.96 -6.44
C ARG A 178 -17.68 10.24 -6.75
N VAL A 179 -16.94 10.74 -5.78
CA VAL A 179 -15.60 11.28 -5.99
C VAL A 179 -14.60 10.63 -5.04
N MET A 180 -13.44 10.27 -5.56
CA MET A 180 -12.30 9.74 -4.83
C MET A 180 -11.24 10.82 -4.67
N LYS A 181 -10.69 10.98 -3.46
CA LYS A 181 -9.48 11.79 -3.20
C LYS A 181 -8.27 10.88 -3.38
N ILE A 182 -7.42 11.24 -4.33
CA ILE A 182 -6.29 10.41 -4.77
C ILE A 182 -5.00 11.23 -4.68
N ARG A 183 -3.88 10.57 -4.32
CA ARG A 183 -2.58 11.22 -4.27
C ARG A 183 -1.56 10.47 -5.11
N ASN A 184 -0.85 11.23 -5.94
CA ASN A 184 0.35 10.81 -6.65
C ASN A 184 1.56 10.89 -5.70
N PRO A 185 2.31 9.80 -5.44
CA PRO A 185 3.47 9.83 -4.57
C PRO A 185 4.63 10.71 -5.09
N TRP A 186 4.55 11.23 -6.32
CA TRP A 186 5.49 12.23 -6.82
C TRP A 186 5.32 13.61 -6.15
N GLY A 187 4.14 13.88 -5.51
CA GLY A 187 3.81 15.19 -4.96
C GLY A 187 3.55 16.25 -6.02
N HIS A 188 3.25 15.86 -7.23
CA HIS A 188 2.87 16.69 -8.37
C HIS A 188 2.29 15.80 -9.49
N THR A 189 1.83 16.41 -10.59
CA THR A 189 1.23 15.71 -11.74
C THR A 189 -0.09 15.07 -11.38
N GLU A 190 -1.15 15.80 -11.64
CA GLU A 190 -2.50 15.56 -11.16
C GLU A 190 -3.50 15.41 -12.29
N TRP A 191 -4.66 14.87 -11.96
CA TRP A 191 -5.80 14.75 -12.85
C TRP A 191 -6.23 16.10 -13.42
N SER A 192 -6.50 16.16 -14.73
CA SER A 192 -6.86 17.39 -15.42
C SER A 192 -8.35 17.46 -15.86
N GLY A 193 -9.16 16.48 -15.49
CA GLY A 193 -10.59 16.43 -15.82
C GLY A 193 -11.50 17.12 -14.79
N ALA A 194 -12.72 16.61 -14.64
CA ALA A 194 -13.68 17.12 -13.65
C ALA A 194 -13.13 16.99 -12.22
N TYR A 195 -13.41 17.97 -11.37
CA TYR A 195 -12.88 18.09 -10.00
C TYR A 195 -11.36 18.34 -9.89
N LYS A 196 -10.68 18.69 -10.99
CA LYS A 196 -9.31 19.22 -10.91
C LYS A 196 -9.25 20.46 -10.03
N ASP A 197 -8.08 20.85 -9.58
CA ASP A 197 -7.87 21.97 -8.64
C ASP A 197 -8.51 23.29 -9.11
N SER A 198 -8.40 23.60 -10.39
CA SER A 198 -9.01 24.81 -10.97
C SER A 198 -10.49 24.64 -11.35
N ASP A 199 -11.17 23.56 -10.94
CA ASP A 199 -12.58 23.34 -11.24
C ASP A 199 -13.44 24.39 -10.50
N PRO A 200 -14.35 25.09 -11.22
CA PRO A 200 -15.27 26.06 -10.61
C PRO A 200 -16.17 25.48 -9.51
N PHE A 201 -16.34 24.16 -9.46
CA PHE A 201 -17.07 23.48 -8.41
C PHE A 201 -16.59 23.89 -7.02
N TRP A 202 -15.26 23.93 -6.81
CA TRP A 202 -14.66 24.19 -5.50
C TRP A 202 -14.98 25.61 -5.00
N ALA A 203 -14.86 26.60 -5.87
CA ALA A 203 -15.21 27.99 -5.54
C ALA A 203 -16.70 28.16 -5.28
N SER A 204 -17.55 27.40 -5.96
CA SER A 204 -19.00 27.44 -5.79
C SER A 204 -19.50 26.66 -4.57
N ASN A 205 -18.67 25.76 -4.01
CA ASN A 205 -19.01 24.88 -2.89
C ASN A 205 -17.94 24.91 -1.77
N PRO A 206 -17.66 26.08 -1.15
CA PRO A 206 -16.55 26.21 -0.21
C PRO A 206 -16.69 25.33 1.04
N ASN A 207 -17.90 25.09 1.51
CA ASN A 207 -18.15 24.19 2.65
C ASN A 207 -17.82 22.73 2.31
N THR A 208 -18.16 22.29 1.09
CA THR A 208 -17.80 20.96 0.62
C THR A 208 -16.30 20.86 0.44
N ALA A 209 -15.66 21.84 -0.18
CA ALA A 209 -14.21 21.88 -0.35
C ALA A 209 -13.48 21.73 1.00
N SER A 210 -13.91 22.49 2.01
CA SER A 210 -13.37 22.37 3.37
C SER A 210 -13.62 21.00 4.01
N ALA A 211 -14.83 20.45 3.85
CA ALA A 211 -15.23 19.18 4.46
C ALA A 211 -14.43 17.97 3.91
N VAL A 212 -14.08 17.99 2.60
CA VAL A 212 -13.29 16.94 1.96
C VAL A 212 -11.77 17.20 2.03
N GLY A 213 -11.36 18.32 2.65
CA GLY A 213 -9.97 18.72 2.74
C GLY A 213 -9.35 19.02 1.36
N PHE A 214 -10.09 19.76 0.53
CA PHE A 214 -9.58 20.24 -0.75
C PHE A 214 -8.56 21.36 -0.52
N VAL A 215 -7.42 21.25 -1.21
CA VAL A 215 -6.37 22.28 -1.28
C VAL A 215 -6.14 22.57 -2.74
N ASN A 216 -6.11 23.84 -3.11
CA ASN A 216 -5.79 24.25 -4.48
C ASN A 216 -4.26 24.41 -4.58
N GLY A 217 -3.57 23.41 -5.07
CA GLY A 217 -2.11 23.41 -5.18
C GLY A 217 -1.60 22.17 -5.89
N ASN A 218 -0.49 22.30 -6.62
CA ASN A 218 0.16 21.16 -7.27
C ASN A 218 0.97 20.37 -6.22
N ASP A 219 0.27 19.63 -5.37
CA ASP A 219 0.80 18.83 -4.25
C ASP A 219 0.70 17.32 -4.48
N GLY A 220 0.22 16.93 -5.67
CA GLY A 220 -0.02 15.56 -6.07
C GLY A 220 -1.38 15.02 -5.64
N THR A 221 -2.18 15.78 -4.91
CA THR A 221 -3.50 15.37 -4.41
C THR A 221 -4.59 15.94 -5.32
N PHE A 222 -5.45 15.08 -5.82
CA PHE A 222 -6.54 15.47 -6.71
C PHE A 222 -7.82 14.71 -6.40
N PHE A 223 -8.93 15.19 -6.97
CA PHE A 223 -10.23 14.55 -6.87
C PHE A 223 -10.69 14.07 -8.25
N MET A 224 -11.30 12.88 -8.28
CA MET A 224 -11.71 12.23 -9.53
C MET A 224 -13.03 11.50 -9.32
N LYS A 225 -13.95 11.58 -10.29
CA LYS A 225 -15.18 10.77 -10.30
C LYS A 225 -14.84 9.29 -10.44
N VAL A 226 -15.65 8.42 -9.85
CA VAL A 226 -15.49 6.96 -9.99
C VAL A 226 -15.59 6.50 -11.44
N GLU A 227 -16.37 7.18 -12.29
CA GLU A 227 -16.50 6.90 -13.72
C GLU A 227 -15.18 7.19 -14.48
N ASP A 228 -14.51 8.30 -14.12
CA ASP A 228 -13.20 8.65 -14.66
C ASP A 228 -12.11 7.71 -14.12
N PHE A 229 -12.19 7.36 -12.82
CA PHE A 229 -11.31 6.37 -12.22
C PHE A 229 -11.39 5.04 -12.99
N LYS A 230 -12.59 4.52 -13.22
CA LYS A 230 -12.80 3.31 -14.02
C LYS A 230 -12.14 3.38 -15.40
N THR A 231 -12.10 4.56 -16.01
CA THR A 231 -11.55 4.76 -17.36
C THR A 231 -10.02 4.84 -17.37
N HIS A 232 -9.41 5.43 -16.32
CA HIS A 232 -8.00 5.79 -16.30
C HIS A 232 -7.14 4.92 -15.39
N PHE A 233 -7.74 4.23 -14.43
CA PHE A 233 -7.03 3.30 -13.55
C PHE A 233 -7.26 1.85 -13.99
N GLN A 234 -6.39 0.96 -13.52
CA GLN A 234 -6.45 -0.48 -13.79
C GLN A 234 -7.15 -1.23 -12.66
N ALA A 235 -6.90 -0.84 -11.43
CA ALA A 235 -7.48 -1.45 -10.25
C ALA A 235 -7.56 -0.48 -9.08
N LEU A 236 -8.60 -0.64 -8.26
CA LEU A 236 -8.67 -0.17 -6.88
C LEU A 236 -8.21 -1.31 -5.97
N MET A 237 -7.37 -1.01 -5.00
CA MET A 237 -6.72 -1.99 -4.15
C MET A 237 -6.83 -1.61 -2.68
N ALA A 238 -6.93 -2.60 -1.79
CA ALA A 238 -6.87 -2.33 -0.36
C ALA A 238 -6.28 -3.48 0.44
N ASN A 239 -5.54 -3.13 1.50
CA ASN A 239 -5.21 -4.06 2.57
C ASN A 239 -6.04 -3.72 3.82
N PRO A 240 -6.50 -4.73 4.59
CA PRO A 240 -7.23 -4.49 5.82
C PRO A 240 -6.40 -3.69 6.84
N ASP A 241 -7.05 -2.78 7.55
CA ASP A 241 -6.45 -2.21 8.77
C ASP A 241 -6.53 -3.23 9.90
N THR A 242 -5.40 -3.82 10.22
CA THR A 242 -5.28 -4.87 11.25
C THR A 242 -4.88 -4.31 12.61
N SER A 243 -4.88 -3.00 12.77
CA SER A 243 -4.33 -2.33 13.95
C SER A 243 -5.00 -2.74 15.26
N ASN A 244 -6.25 -3.20 15.22
CA ASN A 244 -7.03 -3.66 16.36
C ASN A 244 -7.34 -5.17 16.33
N TRP A 245 -6.62 -5.94 15.50
CA TRP A 245 -6.85 -7.37 15.36
C TRP A 245 -5.88 -8.18 16.21
N HIS A 246 -6.31 -9.38 16.62
CA HIS A 246 -5.42 -10.38 17.17
C HIS A 246 -4.84 -11.21 16.03
N HIS A 247 -3.52 -11.24 15.94
CA HIS A 247 -2.78 -12.02 14.97
C HIS A 247 -2.30 -13.32 15.59
N SER A 248 -2.54 -14.43 14.90
CA SER A 248 -1.89 -15.71 15.17
C SER A 248 -1.29 -16.22 13.87
N TYR A 249 -0.12 -16.81 13.95
CA TYR A 249 0.54 -17.42 12.80
C TYR A 249 1.03 -18.82 13.15
N TRP A 250 1.04 -19.69 12.15
CA TRP A 250 1.62 -21.01 12.25
C TRP A 250 2.61 -21.19 11.10
N MET A 251 3.83 -21.56 11.44
CA MET A 251 4.79 -22.00 10.44
C MET A 251 4.74 -23.52 10.35
N LYS A 252 4.62 -24.05 9.13
CA LYS A 252 4.87 -25.45 8.89
C LYS A 252 6.37 -25.64 8.75
N ILE A 253 6.97 -26.30 9.73
CA ILE A 253 8.35 -26.79 9.65
C ILE A 253 8.23 -28.25 9.22
N GLY A 254 8.63 -28.59 7.98
CA GLY A 254 8.60 -29.95 7.48
C GLY A 254 9.05 -30.04 6.02
N ASP A 255 9.42 -31.27 5.62
CA ASP A 255 10.06 -31.58 4.35
C ASP A 255 9.29 -31.10 3.12
N ALA A 256 10.05 -30.73 2.08
CA ALA A 256 9.55 -30.29 0.78
C ALA A 256 8.55 -31.27 0.14
N ASP A 257 8.60 -32.53 0.52
CA ASP A 257 7.74 -33.63 0.02
C ASP A 257 6.26 -33.50 0.45
N SER A 258 5.93 -32.57 1.32
CA SER A 258 4.55 -32.39 1.78
C SER A 258 3.72 -31.43 0.90
N PHE A 259 4.36 -30.68 0.02
CA PHE A 259 3.71 -29.96 -1.07
C PHE A 259 4.09 -30.69 -2.36
N GLY A 260 3.11 -31.32 -3.01
CA GLY A 260 3.36 -32.00 -4.28
C GLY A 260 4.10 -31.06 -5.23
N THR A 261 5.23 -31.55 -5.77
CA THR A 261 6.15 -30.79 -6.61
C THR A 261 5.59 -30.49 -8.01
N THR A 262 4.39 -30.96 -8.31
CA THR A 262 3.74 -30.75 -9.61
C THR A 262 2.22 -30.73 -9.45
N GLY A 263 1.65 -29.56 -9.44
CA GLY A 263 0.19 -29.42 -9.53
C GLY A 263 -0.35 -28.19 -8.81
N ASN A 264 -1.35 -27.58 -9.40
CA ASN A 264 -2.11 -26.53 -8.78
C ASN A 264 -2.61 -27.00 -7.40
N MET A 265 -2.46 -26.20 -6.39
CA MET A 265 -2.90 -26.47 -5.00
C MET A 265 -4.37 -26.91 -4.89
N TRP A 266 -5.16 -26.66 -5.94
CA TRP A 266 -6.59 -26.99 -6.10
C TRP A 266 -6.86 -28.32 -6.81
N GLN A 267 -5.84 -28.98 -7.34
CA GLN A 267 -5.98 -30.27 -8.08
C GLN A 267 -5.38 -31.45 -7.33
N CYS A 268 -5.34 -31.40 -6.03
CA CYS A 268 -4.94 -32.54 -5.23
C CYS A 268 -5.98 -33.67 -5.35
N GLY A 269 -5.55 -34.78 -5.93
CA GLY A 269 -6.32 -36.03 -5.86
C GLY A 269 -6.36 -36.60 -4.44
N SER A 270 -6.89 -37.82 -4.28
CA SER A 270 -7.08 -38.50 -2.99
C SER A 270 -5.83 -38.73 -2.12
N THR A 271 -4.66 -38.39 -2.62
CA THR A 271 -3.36 -38.58 -1.93
C THR A 271 -2.79 -37.33 -1.27
N CYS A 272 -3.43 -36.18 -1.40
CA CYS A 272 -2.95 -34.96 -0.78
C CYS A 272 -3.11 -34.96 0.74
N LYS A 273 -2.02 -34.74 1.45
CA LYS A 273 -2.06 -34.50 2.89
C LYS A 273 -2.49 -33.05 3.15
N HIS A 274 -3.70 -32.89 3.67
CA HIS A 274 -4.19 -31.56 4.05
C HIS A 274 -3.78 -31.23 5.49
N ASN A 275 -3.33 -30.01 5.72
CA ASN A 275 -3.22 -29.46 7.06
C ASN A 275 -4.61 -28.99 7.50
N LYS A 276 -5.13 -29.55 8.58
CA LYS A 276 -6.42 -29.14 9.16
C LYS A 276 -6.13 -28.27 10.38
N PHE A 277 -6.67 -27.07 10.36
CA PHE A 277 -6.68 -26.16 11.52
C PHE A 277 -8.10 -26.07 12.05
N THR A 278 -8.22 -26.07 13.36
CA THR A 278 -9.50 -25.84 14.03
C THR A 278 -9.41 -24.50 14.76
N ILE A 279 -10.31 -23.59 14.43
CA ILE A 279 -10.44 -22.30 15.08
C ILE A 279 -11.71 -22.34 15.91
N THR A 280 -11.59 -22.06 17.20
CA THR A 280 -12.73 -22.02 18.13
C THR A 280 -12.87 -20.59 18.65
N SER A 281 -14.07 -20.05 18.55
CA SER A 281 -14.40 -18.75 19.14
C SER A 281 -15.64 -18.89 20.03
N PRO A 282 -15.62 -18.34 21.24
CA PRO A 282 -16.79 -18.35 22.15
C PRO A 282 -17.91 -17.40 21.70
N ILE A 283 -17.61 -16.50 20.75
CA ILE A 283 -18.56 -15.53 20.19
C ILE A 283 -18.49 -15.55 18.66
N ALA A 284 -19.57 -15.13 18.01
CA ALA A 284 -19.55 -14.91 16.57
C ALA A 284 -18.62 -13.74 16.23
N GLN A 285 -17.65 -13.99 15.33
CA GLN A 285 -16.70 -12.99 14.86
C GLN A 285 -16.24 -13.32 13.44
N THR A 286 -15.74 -12.31 12.74
CA THR A 286 -15.09 -12.49 11.44
C THR A 286 -13.67 -12.97 11.64
N ILE A 287 -13.28 -14.01 10.90
CA ILE A 287 -11.92 -14.57 10.92
C ILE A 287 -11.38 -14.45 9.50
N HIS A 288 -10.19 -13.86 9.37
CA HIS A 288 -9.44 -13.82 8.12
C HIS A 288 -8.35 -14.88 8.17
N VAL A 289 -8.32 -15.73 7.16
CA VAL A 289 -7.30 -16.77 7.00
C VAL A 289 -6.54 -16.46 5.72
N ALA A 290 -5.22 -16.33 5.82
CA ALA A 290 -4.36 -16.08 4.69
C ALA A 290 -3.27 -17.15 4.60
N ALA A 291 -2.99 -17.63 3.39
CA ALA A 291 -1.82 -18.44 3.10
C ALA A 291 -0.76 -17.56 2.43
N HIS A 292 0.45 -17.63 2.92
CA HIS A 292 1.56 -16.82 2.42
C HIS A 292 2.66 -17.69 1.84
N VAL A 293 3.22 -17.24 0.74
CA VAL A 293 4.40 -17.84 0.09
C VAL A 293 5.43 -16.76 -0.19
N HIS A 294 6.69 -17.12 -0.22
CA HIS A 294 7.76 -16.19 -0.58
C HIS A 294 7.59 -15.67 -2.01
N MET A 295 7.76 -14.39 -2.19
CA MET A 295 7.80 -13.80 -3.52
C MET A 295 9.16 -14.04 -4.18
N LYS A 296 9.18 -14.18 -5.51
CA LYS A 296 10.41 -14.39 -6.30
C LYS A 296 11.51 -13.37 -5.95
N ARG A 297 11.17 -12.14 -5.67
CA ARG A 297 12.12 -11.06 -5.31
C ARG A 297 12.88 -11.31 -4.02
N GLN A 298 12.36 -12.14 -3.12
CA GLN A 298 12.99 -12.48 -1.84
C GLN A 298 14.05 -13.57 -1.97
N TYR A 299 14.11 -14.25 -3.12
CA TYR A 299 15.09 -15.30 -3.42
C TYR A 299 16.12 -14.77 -4.42
N VAL A 300 17.17 -14.13 -3.90
CA VAL A 300 18.23 -13.55 -4.76
C VAL A 300 19.13 -14.63 -5.37
N GLU A 301 19.22 -15.82 -4.77
CA GLU A 301 20.18 -16.87 -5.14
C GLU A 301 19.55 -18.18 -5.61
N ALA A 302 18.25 -18.37 -5.47
CA ALA A 302 17.61 -19.59 -5.96
C ALA A 302 17.05 -19.37 -7.37
N PRO A 303 17.28 -20.29 -8.30
CA PRO A 303 16.65 -20.28 -9.60
C PRO A 303 15.17 -20.68 -9.44
N CYS A 304 14.34 -19.80 -8.88
CA CYS A 304 12.91 -19.95 -8.97
C CYS A 304 12.49 -19.72 -10.41
N THR A 305 12.38 -20.81 -11.17
CA THR A 305 11.94 -20.79 -12.56
C THR A 305 10.42 -20.74 -12.71
N ASP A 306 9.69 -20.93 -11.61
CA ASP A 306 8.25 -21.03 -11.65
C ASP A 306 7.58 -19.68 -11.31
N SER A 307 6.87 -19.14 -12.29
CA SER A 307 5.89 -18.10 -12.08
C SER A 307 4.67 -18.71 -11.37
N PHE A 308 4.48 -18.40 -10.11
CA PHE A 308 3.20 -18.66 -9.46
C PHE A 308 2.18 -17.69 -10.03
N ASN A 309 1.32 -18.16 -10.91
CA ASN A 309 0.08 -17.47 -11.29
C ASN A 309 -0.98 -17.84 -10.27
N TRP A 310 -1.48 -16.84 -9.57
CA TRP A 310 -2.66 -16.93 -8.69
C TRP A 310 -3.92 -16.68 -9.49
#